data_ceae425312c8bd9bfa5610e9b651f643
#
_entry.id   ceae425312c8bd9bfa5610e9b651f643
#
_cell.length_a   1.000
_cell.length_b   1.000
_cell.length_c   1.000
_cell.angle_alpha   90.00
_cell.angle_beta   90.00
_cell.angle_gamma   90.00
#
_symmetry.space_group_name_H-M   'P 1'
#
loop_
_entity.id
_entity.type
_entity.pdbx_description
1 polymer ?
#
loop_
_entity_poly.entity_id
_entity_poly.type
_entity_poly.pdbx_seq_one_letter_code
_entity_poly.pdbx_strand_id
1 'polypeptide(L)'
;MGVDFTPIILSLKVAITAVFFVVLCGIPLAGLMARRDFPGKDALEALFTLPLVLPPSVVGFILLWLFGKNGPLGQFLAHTFNVSVVFHLSGAVIAAAVVSFPLMYQSVKAAIESVDRTLENAARTLGSGEIRVFFTITLP
;
A
#
# COMPACT_ATOMS: atom_id res chain seq x y z
N MET A 1 -4.95 40.43 1.50
CA MET A 1 -4.99 39.08 2.11
C MET A 1 -4.38 38.13 1.10
N GLY A 2 -3.14 37.72 1.28
CA GLY A 2 -2.53 36.68 0.44
C GLY A 2 -3.13 35.32 0.79
N VAL A 3 -3.61 34.59 -0.21
CA VAL A 3 -4.06 33.20 0.00
C VAL A 3 -2.82 32.34 0.21
N ASP A 4 -2.69 31.77 1.39
CA ASP A 4 -1.59 30.86 1.72
C ASP A 4 -1.81 29.51 1.03
N PHE A 5 -1.05 29.25 -0.02
CA PHE A 5 -1.09 27.96 -0.76
C PHE A 5 -0.28 26.85 -0.09
N THR A 6 0.43 27.14 1.00
CA THR A 6 1.27 26.20 1.73
C THR A 6 0.54 24.92 2.14
N PRO A 7 -0.70 24.96 2.70
CA PRO A 7 -1.41 23.74 3.06
C PRO A 7 -1.76 22.85 1.87
N ILE A 8 -2.08 23.46 0.72
CA ILE A 8 -2.42 22.75 -0.52
C ILE A 8 -1.18 21.99 -1.03
N ILE A 9 -0.05 22.69 -1.07
CA ILE A 9 1.22 22.08 -1.51
C ILE A 9 1.65 20.94 -0.60
N LEU A 10 1.51 21.10 0.73
CA LEU A 10 1.82 20.06 1.70
C LEU A 10 0.90 18.84 1.52
N SER A 11 -0.40 19.04 1.40
CA SER A 11 -1.37 17.97 1.17
C SER A 11 -1.08 17.22 -0.14
N LEU A 12 -0.74 17.93 -1.19
CA LEU A 12 -0.40 17.32 -2.47
C LEU A 12 0.90 16.49 -2.39
N LYS A 13 1.92 17.02 -1.71
CA LYS A 13 3.17 16.25 -1.45
C LYS A 13 2.89 14.98 -0.68
N VAL A 14 2.11 15.05 0.40
CA VAL A 14 1.74 13.86 1.19
C VAL A 14 0.99 12.85 0.32
N ALA A 15 -0.02 13.31 -0.43
CA ALA A 15 -0.84 12.43 -1.26
C ALA A 15 -0.01 11.73 -2.35
N ILE A 16 0.78 12.48 -3.11
CA ILE A 16 1.62 11.91 -4.17
C ILE A 16 2.62 10.90 -3.60
N THR A 17 3.29 11.26 -2.50
CA THR A 17 4.28 10.37 -1.87
C THR A 17 3.61 9.10 -1.32
N ALA A 18 2.46 9.23 -0.66
CA ALA A 18 1.72 8.09 -0.14
C ALA A 18 1.25 7.16 -1.27
N VAL A 19 0.65 7.71 -2.33
CA VAL A 19 0.20 6.94 -3.50
C VAL A 19 1.37 6.22 -4.15
N PHE A 20 2.52 6.88 -4.31
CA PHE A 20 3.72 6.25 -4.87
C PHE A 20 4.11 4.97 -4.09
N PHE A 21 4.20 5.04 -2.76
CA PHE A 21 4.54 3.89 -1.94
C PHE A 21 3.45 2.81 -1.94
N VAL A 22 2.18 3.23 -1.90
CA VAL A 22 1.04 2.31 -1.94
C VAL A 22 0.99 1.54 -3.26
N VAL A 23 1.23 2.20 -4.39
CA VAL A 23 1.30 1.56 -5.71
C VAL A 23 2.51 0.63 -5.81
N LEU A 24 3.67 1.11 -5.38
CA LEU A 24 4.93 0.34 -5.44
C LEU A 24 4.86 -0.97 -4.65
N CYS A 25 4.26 -0.94 -3.46
CA CYS A 25 4.12 -2.12 -2.60
C CYS A 25 2.84 -2.91 -2.89
N GLY A 26 1.74 -2.23 -3.16
CA GLY A 26 0.42 -2.84 -3.24
C GLY A 26 0.19 -3.62 -4.53
N ILE A 27 0.68 -3.15 -5.68
CA ILE A 27 0.53 -3.90 -6.94
C ILE A 27 1.21 -5.27 -6.88
N PRO A 28 2.49 -5.40 -6.47
CA PRO A 28 3.13 -6.71 -6.31
C PRO A 28 2.43 -7.60 -5.27
N LEU A 29 2.01 -7.02 -4.14
CA LEU A 29 1.31 -7.77 -3.10
C LEU A 29 -0.06 -8.25 -3.57
N ALA A 30 -0.85 -7.41 -4.22
CA ALA A 30 -2.14 -7.78 -4.79
C ALA A 30 -1.98 -8.86 -5.87
N GLY A 31 -0.96 -8.73 -6.74
CA GLY A 31 -0.65 -9.73 -7.76
C GLY A 31 -0.27 -11.09 -7.16
N LEU A 32 0.54 -11.09 -6.11
CA LEU A 32 0.91 -12.31 -5.40
C LEU A 32 -0.31 -12.98 -4.75
N MET A 33 -1.16 -12.18 -4.08
CA MET A 33 -2.36 -12.68 -3.40
C MET A 33 -3.41 -13.18 -4.40
N ALA A 34 -3.58 -12.52 -5.56
CA ALA A 34 -4.54 -12.91 -6.58
C ALA A 34 -4.16 -14.24 -7.26
N ARG A 35 -2.87 -14.55 -7.35
CA ARG A 35 -2.36 -15.67 -8.15
C ARG A 35 -1.91 -16.89 -7.35
N ARG A 36 -1.67 -16.74 -6.05
CA ARG A 36 -1.15 -17.82 -5.20
C ARG A 36 -2.11 -18.13 -4.06
N ASP A 37 -2.28 -19.43 -3.82
CA ASP A 37 -2.96 -19.94 -2.63
C ASP A 37 -1.90 -20.54 -1.71
N PHE A 38 -1.89 -20.09 -0.47
CA PHE A 38 -0.99 -20.57 0.57
C PHE A 38 -1.69 -20.52 1.94
N PRO A 39 -1.27 -21.37 2.89
CA PRO A 39 -1.86 -21.34 4.24
C PRO A 39 -1.60 -19.98 4.90
N GLY A 40 -2.65 -19.35 5.44
CA GLY A 40 -2.58 -18.03 6.06
C GLY A 40 -2.89 -16.84 5.12
N LYS A 41 -3.20 -17.08 3.85
CA LYS A 41 -3.61 -16.04 2.89
C LYS A 41 -4.77 -15.19 3.43
N ASP A 42 -5.81 -15.83 3.93
CA ASP A 42 -7.01 -15.14 4.44
C ASP A 42 -6.69 -14.25 5.65
N ALA A 43 -5.77 -14.68 6.51
CA ALA A 43 -5.33 -13.88 7.64
C ALA A 43 -4.54 -12.63 7.19
N LEU A 44 -3.71 -12.75 6.16
CA LEU A 44 -3.00 -11.61 5.57
C LEU A 44 -3.96 -10.66 4.87
N GLU A 45 -4.95 -11.18 4.15
CA GLU A 45 -5.98 -10.35 3.51
C GLU A 45 -6.81 -9.59 4.55
N ALA A 46 -7.19 -10.27 5.62
CA ALA A 46 -7.87 -9.63 6.75
C ALA A 46 -7.00 -8.51 7.36
N LEU A 47 -5.70 -8.73 7.53
CA LEU A 47 -4.76 -7.73 8.03
C LEU A 47 -4.66 -6.51 7.10
N PHE A 48 -4.58 -6.74 5.78
CA PHE A 48 -4.49 -5.66 4.79
C PHE A 48 -5.77 -4.83 4.71
N THR A 49 -6.92 -5.43 4.96
CA THR A 49 -8.23 -4.75 4.94
C THR A 49 -8.64 -4.18 6.28
N LEU A 50 -7.94 -4.53 7.36
CA LEU A 50 -8.24 -4.10 8.72
C LEU A 50 -8.36 -2.57 8.88
N PRO A 51 -7.49 -1.73 8.27
CA PRO A 51 -7.63 -0.27 8.38
C PRO A 51 -8.93 0.28 7.79
N LEU A 52 -9.57 -0.44 6.88
CA LEU A 52 -10.86 -0.02 6.29
C LEU A 52 -12.04 -0.24 7.23
N VAL A 53 -11.95 -1.27 8.08
CA VAL A 53 -13.02 -1.66 9.00
C VAL A 53 -12.91 -0.92 10.33
N LEU A 54 -11.70 -0.57 10.74
CA LEU A 54 -11.46 0.14 11.99
C LEU A 54 -11.86 1.62 11.87
N PRO A 55 -12.42 2.22 12.95
CA PRO A 55 -12.59 3.66 13.00
C PRO A 55 -11.26 4.39 12.79
N PRO A 56 -11.24 5.53 12.05
CA PRO A 56 -10.01 6.28 11.78
C PRO A 56 -9.23 6.69 13.03
N SER A 57 -9.92 6.96 14.14
CA SER A 57 -9.30 7.26 15.43
C SER A 57 -8.50 6.08 16.00
N VAL A 58 -8.99 4.86 15.81
CA VAL A 58 -8.31 3.64 16.25
C VAL A 58 -7.07 3.39 15.39
N VAL A 59 -7.18 3.55 14.07
CA VAL A 59 -6.04 3.45 13.16
C VAL A 59 -4.97 4.48 13.52
N GLY A 60 -5.37 5.74 13.76
CA GLY A 60 -4.47 6.80 14.19
C GLY A 60 -3.77 6.48 15.52
N PHE A 61 -4.50 5.94 16.50
CA PHE A 61 -3.95 5.52 17.79
C PHE A 61 -2.92 4.39 17.62
N ILE A 62 -3.24 3.37 16.83
CA ILE A 62 -2.31 2.25 16.56
C ILE A 62 -1.03 2.78 15.89
N LEU A 63 -1.15 3.68 14.92
CA LEU A 63 0.00 4.29 14.26
C LEU A 63 0.86 5.12 15.24
N LEU A 64 0.23 5.90 16.12
CA LEU A 64 0.93 6.64 17.17
C LEU A 64 1.63 5.70 18.16
N TRP A 65 0.99 4.60 18.52
CA TRP A 65 1.59 3.60 19.40
C TRP A 65 2.78 2.90 18.75
N LEU A 66 2.68 2.54 17.46
CA LEU A 66 3.75 1.87 16.73
C LEU A 66 4.94 2.79 16.41
N PHE A 67 4.67 3.99 15.89
CA PHE A 67 5.68 4.93 15.38
C PHE A 67 6.02 6.05 16.38
N GLY A 68 5.37 6.08 17.54
CA GLY A 68 5.67 7.03 18.61
C GLY A 68 7.10 6.90 19.12
N LYS A 69 7.58 7.92 19.85
CA LYS A 69 8.94 7.93 20.42
C LYS A 69 9.26 6.70 21.26
N ASN A 70 8.26 6.16 21.95
CA ASN A 70 8.38 4.96 22.80
C ASN A 70 7.84 3.70 22.10
N GLY A 71 7.39 3.79 20.85
CA GLY A 71 6.89 2.68 20.09
C GLY A 71 8.01 1.82 19.47
N PRO A 72 7.74 0.54 19.19
CA PRO A 72 8.76 -0.38 18.70
C PRO A 72 9.36 0.05 17.36
N LEU A 73 8.53 0.50 16.43
CA LEU A 73 9.00 0.99 15.12
C LEU A 73 9.60 2.40 15.22
N GLY A 74 9.06 3.26 16.09
CA GLY A 74 9.60 4.59 16.29
C GLY A 74 11.02 4.56 16.86
N GLN A 75 11.28 3.71 17.85
CA GLN A 75 12.62 3.51 18.41
C GLN A 75 13.59 2.93 17.38
N PHE A 76 13.16 1.92 16.62
CA PHE A 76 13.99 1.32 15.57
C PHE A 76 14.39 2.35 14.52
N LEU A 77 13.44 3.17 14.04
CA LEU A 77 13.72 4.22 13.05
C LEU A 77 14.61 5.34 13.61
N ALA A 78 14.40 5.72 14.87
CA ALA A 78 15.23 6.72 15.52
C ALA A 78 16.68 6.24 15.71
N HIS A 79 16.89 4.97 16.10
CA HIS A 79 18.23 4.40 16.30
C HIS A 79 18.97 4.11 15.00
N THR A 80 18.25 3.67 13.95
CA THR A 80 18.88 3.23 12.70
C THR A 80 19.05 4.38 11.69
N PHE A 81 18.05 5.26 11.59
CA PHE A 81 18.01 6.31 10.58
C PHE A 81 18.02 7.73 11.17
N ASN A 82 18.02 7.87 12.48
CA ASN A 82 17.93 9.16 13.19
C ASN A 82 16.72 10.01 12.75
N VAL A 83 15.61 9.35 12.36
CA VAL A 83 14.38 9.97 11.85
C VAL A 83 13.26 9.82 12.88
N SER A 84 12.65 10.95 13.25
CA SER A 84 11.41 10.97 14.02
C SER A 84 10.23 11.02 13.05
N VAL A 85 9.30 10.08 13.16
CA VAL A 85 8.13 9.96 12.26
C VAL A 85 6.96 10.81 12.76
N VAL A 86 6.73 10.83 14.07
CA VAL A 86 5.60 11.53 14.70
C VAL A 86 5.79 13.04 14.63
N PHE A 87 4.71 13.74 14.27
CA PHE A 87 4.67 15.19 14.03
C PHE A 87 5.56 15.70 12.87
N HIS A 88 5.98 14.81 11.98
CA HIS A 88 6.69 15.15 10.75
C HIS A 88 5.85 14.79 9.51
N LEU A 89 6.24 15.32 8.36
CA LEU A 89 5.60 15.00 7.07
C LEU A 89 5.59 13.50 6.77
N SER A 90 6.62 12.79 7.20
CA SER A 90 6.72 11.32 7.11
C SER A 90 5.59 10.60 7.82
N GLY A 91 5.16 11.07 8.99
CA GLY A 91 4.00 10.51 9.70
C GLY A 91 2.70 10.68 8.94
N ALA A 92 2.49 11.84 8.33
CA ALA A 92 1.32 12.10 7.49
C ALA A 92 1.31 11.18 6.24
N VAL A 93 2.47 10.96 5.62
CA VAL A 93 2.61 10.04 4.47
C VAL A 93 2.30 8.61 4.87
N ILE A 94 2.83 8.13 6.01
CA ILE A 94 2.56 6.78 6.51
C ILE A 94 1.07 6.61 6.83
N ALA A 95 0.45 7.57 7.52
CA ALA A 95 -0.96 7.51 7.84
C ALA A 95 -1.83 7.49 6.56
N ALA A 96 -1.54 8.36 5.59
CA ALA A 96 -2.23 8.38 4.31
C ALA A 96 -2.06 7.07 3.54
N ALA A 97 -0.84 6.51 3.53
CA ALA A 97 -0.56 5.23 2.88
C ALA A 97 -1.33 4.08 3.53
N VAL A 98 -1.32 3.97 4.85
CA VAL A 98 -2.03 2.90 5.59
C VAL A 98 -3.53 2.94 5.34
N VAL A 99 -4.13 4.14 5.32
CA VAL A 99 -5.59 4.29 5.10
C VAL A 99 -5.97 4.03 3.64
N SER A 100 -5.14 4.43 2.68
CA SER A 100 -5.43 4.23 1.24
C SER A 100 -5.06 2.83 0.71
N PHE A 101 -4.16 2.12 1.39
CA PHE A 101 -3.67 0.81 0.97
C PHE A 101 -4.78 -0.23 0.76
N PRO A 102 -5.76 -0.42 1.67
CA PRO A 102 -6.81 -1.42 1.49
C PRO A 102 -7.63 -1.25 0.22
N LEU A 103 -8.01 0.00 -0.11
CA LEU A 103 -8.82 0.30 -1.30
C LEU A 103 -8.04 -0.01 -2.57
N MET A 104 -6.78 0.41 -2.62
CA MET A 104 -5.91 0.12 -3.76
C MET A 104 -5.66 -1.38 -3.90
N TYR A 105 -5.33 -2.06 -2.80
CA TYR A 105 -5.11 -3.50 -2.78
C TYR A 105 -6.31 -4.28 -3.33
N GLN A 106 -7.53 -4.00 -2.83
CA GLN A 106 -8.75 -4.66 -3.28
C GLN A 106 -9.05 -4.38 -4.74
N SER A 107 -8.88 -3.13 -5.19
CA SER A 107 -9.12 -2.75 -6.58
C SER A 107 -8.17 -3.47 -7.54
N VAL A 108 -6.88 -3.49 -7.22
CA VAL A 108 -5.88 -4.18 -8.05
C VAL A 108 -6.08 -5.69 -8.02
N LYS A 109 -6.37 -6.27 -6.85
CA LYS A 109 -6.64 -7.70 -6.72
C LYS A 109 -7.84 -8.10 -7.57
N ALA A 110 -8.97 -7.38 -7.47
CA ALA A 110 -10.16 -7.63 -8.26
C ALA A 110 -9.90 -7.50 -9.78
N ALA A 111 -9.13 -6.49 -10.18
CA ALA A 111 -8.74 -6.32 -11.57
C ALA A 111 -7.92 -7.52 -12.09
N ILE A 112 -6.92 -7.98 -11.31
CA ILE A 112 -6.10 -9.14 -11.68
C ILE A 112 -6.93 -10.43 -11.72
N GLU A 113 -7.87 -10.62 -10.80
CA GLU A 113 -8.76 -11.79 -10.76
C GLU A 113 -9.78 -11.80 -11.91
N SER A 114 -10.12 -10.65 -12.46
CA SER A 114 -11.02 -10.54 -13.63
C SER A 114 -10.37 -10.96 -14.95
N VAL A 115 -9.05 -11.02 -15.02
CA VAL A 115 -8.33 -11.44 -16.22
C VAL A 115 -8.41 -12.96 -16.38
N ASP A 116 -8.85 -13.42 -17.56
CA ASP A 116 -8.94 -14.84 -17.87
C ASP A 116 -7.54 -15.48 -17.88
N ARG A 117 -7.36 -16.45 -17.01
CA ARG A 117 -6.12 -17.25 -16.91
C ARG A 117 -5.77 -17.97 -18.23
N THR A 118 -6.75 -18.20 -19.08
CA THR A 118 -6.55 -18.83 -20.39
C THR A 118 -5.68 -17.94 -21.29
N LEU A 119 -5.87 -16.63 -21.25
CA LEU A 119 -5.07 -15.66 -22.01
C LEU A 119 -3.61 -15.63 -21.52
N GLU A 120 -3.42 -15.66 -20.21
CA GLU A 120 -2.07 -15.72 -19.64
C GLU A 120 -1.35 -17.03 -20.01
N ASN A 121 -2.05 -18.15 -19.91
CA ASN A 121 -1.51 -19.47 -20.27
C ASN A 121 -1.18 -19.55 -21.77
N ALA A 122 -2.04 -19.01 -22.64
CA ALA A 122 -1.77 -18.92 -24.05
C ALA A 122 -0.49 -18.12 -24.36
N ALA A 123 -0.29 -16.98 -23.68
CA ALA A 123 0.93 -16.19 -23.83
C ALA A 123 2.19 -16.93 -23.34
N ARG A 124 2.07 -17.68 -22.23
CA ARG A 124 3.18 -18.52 -21.73
C ARG A 124 3.54 -19.64 -22.73
N THR A 125 2.55 -20.28 -23.33
CA THR A 125 2.80 -21.33 -24.35
C THR A 125 3.48 -20.76 -25.60
N LEU A 126 3.26 -19.46 -25.91
CA LEU A 126 3.93 -18.72 -26.97
C LEU A 126 5.32 -18.21 -26.56
N GLY A 127 5.84 -18.62 -25.39
CA GLY A 127 7.20 -18.28 -24.93
C GLY A 127 7.33 -16.91 -24.24
N SER A 128 6.22 -16.26 -23.88
CA SER A 128 6.27 -15.01 -23.14
C SER A 128 6.69 -15.26 -21.69
N GLY A 129 7.69 -14.51 -21.20
CA GLY A 129 8.10 -14.55 -19.78
C GLY A 129 7.06 -13.94 -18.86
N GLU A 130 7.07 -14.32 -17.58
CA GLU A 130 6.10 -13.89 -16.55
C GLU A 130 5.95 -12.37 -16.44
N ILE A 131 7.07 -11.63 -16.51
CA ILE A 131 7.07 -10.16 -16.46
C ILE A 131 6.33 -9.58 -17.65
N ARG A 132 6.53 -10.14 -18.84
CA ARG A 132 5.88 -9.69 -20.06
C ARG A 132 4.38 -9.99 -20.03
N VAL A 133 4.00 -11.19 -19.59
CA VAL A 133 2.59 -11.56 -19.40
C VAL A 133 1.91 -10.59 -18.43
N PHE A 134 2.56 -10.28 -17.31
CA PHE A 134 2.03 -9.34 -16.32
C PHE A 134 1.79 -7.95 -16.91
N PHE A 135 2.78 -7.35 -17.57
CA PHE A 135 2.65 -5.99 -18.11
C PHE A 135 1.84 -5.87 -19.40
N THR A 136 1.62 -6.97 -20.15
CA THR A 136 0.95 -6.91 -21.46
C THR A 136 -0.48 -7.46 -21.41
N ILE A 137 -0.76 -8.37 -20.47
CA ILE A 137 -2.05 -9.07 -20.41
C ILE A 137 -2.77 -8.82 -19.09
N THR A 138 -2.04 -8.90 -17.97
CA THR A 138 -2.66 -8.82 -16.63
C THR A 138 -2.90 -7.38 -16.20
N LEU A 139 -2.00 -6.45 -16.52
CA LEU A 139 -2.07 -5.07 -16.08
C LEU A 139 -2.97 -4.16 -16.95
N PRO A 140 -3.04 -4.31 -18.28
CA PRO A 140 -3.96 -3.52 -19.10
C PRO A 140 -5.38 -3.88 -18.90
#